data_2b26892655e59d8c5a84a4f5d87ea322
#
_entry.id   2b26892655e59d8c5a84a4f5d87ea322
#
_cell.length_a   1.000
_cell.length_b   1.000
_cell.length_c   1.000
_cell.angle_alpha   90.00
_cell.angle_beta   90.00
_cell.angle_gamma   90.00
#
_symmetry.space_group_name_H-M   'P 1'
#
loop_
_entity.id
_entity.type
_entity.pdbx_description
1 polymer ?
#
loop_
_entity_poly.entity_id
_entity_poly.type
_entity_poly.pdbx_seq_one_letter_code
_entity_poly.pdbx_strand_id
1 'polypeptide(L)'
;MTEVHKPPSQQHLARQLDFETLLAQLEEARAEKAIYCRGHEDLPGLLIWNYTNKCVYDKMWTPISMHARGLVLDMERREVVATPFPKFFNVSEQAGGPLSLPDKPFEVFEKLDGSLIILFHWKGRWHAATRGALGTEQAQWAEGWMANKDLSALEPGVTYLCEAIYPENRIVIEYAESGLVLLSAYDADGFELRAEVTYAMADKLGWKAAKRYSFGTVAELFASAETLPETEEGYILRFEDGHRLKLKGSAYCRVHALISRITPLAIWELMQAGDDLESVRRQIPEEFWSDFDQIAAPIQGQIDARIARVMEYKERLTDLSDKEVGLSLKTLPEDVRGLIFIARRIKGPLIEDRKARQSIYREVRPTLNELEGYTPSYALARSIQSGE
;
A
#
# COMPACT_ATOMS: atom_id res chain seq x y z
N MET A 1 -8.98 -26.77 -36.43
CA MET A 1 -8.84 -25.39 -35.95
C MET A 1 -9.67 -25.32 -34.69
N THR A 2 -9.05 -25.53 -33.54
CA THR A 2 -9.69 -25.41 -32.22
C THR A 2 -9.89 -23.93 -31.92
N GLU A 3 -11.15 -23.53 -31.72
CA GLU A 3 -11.46 -22.20 -31.16
C GLU A 3 -10.66 -22.01 -29.88
N VAL A 4 -9.64 -21.16 -29.96
CA VAL A 4 -8.96 -20.64 -28.78
C VAL A 4 -9.99 -19.78 -28.08
N HIS A 5 -10.64 -20.32 -27.07
CA HIS A 5 -11.52 -19.53 -26.20
C HIS A 5 -10.71 -18.38 -25.62
N LYS A 6 -10.98 -17.15 -26.11
CA LYS A 6 -10.41 -15.94 -25.50
C LYS A 6 -10.64 -15.99 -23.99
N PRO A 7 -9.64 -15.64 -23.19
CA PRO A 7 -9.81 -15.56 -21.75
C PRO A 7 -10.91 -14.54 -21.42
N PRO A 8 -11.67 -14.73 -20.35
CA PRO A 8 -12.75 -13.82 -19.96
C PRO A 8 -12.26 -12.44 -19.52
N SER A 9 -10.94 -12.25 -19.33
CA SER A 9 -10.37 -10.99 -18.88
C SER A 9 -10.44 -9.89 -19.93
N GLN A 10 -10.68 -8.66 -19.49
CA GLN A 10 -10.57 -7.49 -20.33
C GLN A 10 -9.11 -7.30 -20.78
N GLN A 11 -8.90 -6.94 -22.05
CA GLN A 11 -7.57 -6.60 -22.57
C GLN A 11 -6.97 -5.43 -21.79
N HIS A 12 -5.69 -5.51 -21.44
CA HIS A 12 -4.99 -4.45 -20.73
C HIS A 12 -4.97 -3.14 -21.55
N LEU A 13 -5.27 -2.01 -20.91
CA LEU A 13 -5.43 -0.71 -21.59
C LEU A 13 -4.24 -0.36 -22.49
N ALA A 14 -3.01 -0.62 -22.05
CA ALA A 14 -1.82 -0.33 -22.82
C ALA A 14 -1.71 -1.11 -24.15
N ARG A 15 -2.50 -2.16 -24.33
CA ARG A 15 -2.58 -2.95 -25.58
C ARG A 15 -3.84 -2.65 -26.37
N GLN A 16 -4.78 -1.87 -25.84
CA GLN A 16 -5.96 -1.40 -26.57
C GLN A 16 -5.66 -0.14 -27.37
N LEU A 17 -4.67 0.64 -26.94
CA LEU A 17 -4.29 1.91 -27.56
C LEU A 17 -3.11 1.71 -28.51
N ASP A 18 -3.06 2.49 -29.59
CA ASP A 18 -1.82 2.64 -30.34
C ASP A 18 -0.75 3.33 -29.49
N PHE A 19 0.52 3.14 -29.83
CA PHE A 19 1.64 3.61 -29.01
C PHE A 19 1.63 5.12 -28.79
N GLU A 20 1.27 5.92 -29.79
CA GLU A 20 1.26 7.38 -29.70
C GLU A 20 0.18 7.88 -28.75
N THR A 21 -1.02 7.31 -28.88
CA THR A 21 -2.15 7.61 -28.00
C THR A 21 -1.82 7.20 -26.56
N LEU A 22 -1.24 6.01 -26.36
CA LEU A 22 -0.81 5.56 -25.04
C LEU A 22 0.24 6.50 -24.44
N LEU A 23 1.28 6.83 -25.22
CA LEU A 23 2.36 7.72 -24.77
C LEU A 23 1.83 9.12 -24.43
N ALA A 24 0.94 9.68 -25.25
CA ALA A 24 0.35 10.98 -25.01
C ALA A 24 -0.42 11.01 -23.67
N GLN A 25 -1.25 10.00 -23.41
CA GLN A 25 -1.99 9.90 -22.16
C GLN A 25 -1.08 9.67 -20.94
N LEU A 26 0.00 8.89 -21.09
CA LEU A 26 1.00 8.72 -20.03
C LEU A 26 1.73 10.02 -19.74
N GLU A 27 2.14 10.78 -20.75
CA GLU A 27 2.80 12.08 -20.57
C GLU A 27 1.86 13.14 -19.95
N GLU A 28 0.58 13.15 -20.30
CA GLU A 28 -0.43 13.99 -19.66
C GLU A 28 -0.53 13.67 -18.17
N ALA A 29 -0.73 12.41 -17.80
CA ALA A 29 -0.79 11.97 -16.40
C ALA A 29 0.54 12.24 -15.64
N ARG A 30 1.70 12.20 -16.34
CA ARG A 30 2.99 12.58 -15.77
C ARG A 30 3.10 14.09 -15.51
N ALA A 31 2.61 14.91 -16.41
CA ALA A 31 2.56 16.36 -16.23
C ALA A 31 1.71 16.76 -15.01
N GLU A 32 0.63 16.02 -14.73
CA GLU A 32 -0.21 16.16 -13.53
C GLU A 32 0.45 15.59 -12.26
N LYS A 33 1.61 14.95 -12.39
CA LYS A 33 2.32 14.24 -11.31
C LYS A 33 1.56 13.03 -10.74
N ALA A 34 0.59 12.51 -11.47
CA ALA A 34 -0.11 11.28 -11.09
C ALA A 34 0.77 10.04 -11.29
N ILE A 35 1.60 10.05 -12.33
CA ILE A 35 2.55 8.98 -12.63
C ILE A 35 3.95 9.52 -12.85
N TYR A 36 4.93 8.63 -12.88
CA TYR A 36 6.30 8.91 -13.27
C TYR A 36 6.83 7.83 -14.20
N CYS A 37 7.93 8.11 -14.91
CA CYS A 37 8.69 7.08 -15.61
C CYS A 37 10.16 7.13 -15.21
N ARG A 38 10.84 5.98 -15.34
CA ARG A 38 12.28 5.83 -15.10
C ARG A 38 12.90 4.90 -16.14
N GLY A 39 14.10 5.21 -16.56
CA GLY A 39 14.97 4.32 -17.33
C GLY A 39 16.01 3.66 -16.42
N HIS A 40 16.86 2.82 -17.03
CA HIS A 40 18.01 2.21 -16.38
C HIS A 40 19.18 2.22 -17.37
N GLU A 41 20.40 2.47 -16.89
CA GLU A 41 21.59 2.60 -17.74
C GLU A 41 21.91 1.33 -18.53
N ASP A 42 21.71 0.15 -17.93
CA ASP A 42 21.95 -1.14 -18.59
C ASP A 42 20.84 -1.55 -19.56
N LEU A 43 19.72 -0.82 -19.59
CA LEU A 43 18.56 -1.10 -20.43
C LEU A 43 18.15 0.15 -21.24
N PRO A 44 19.07 0.68 -22.07
CA PRO A 44 18.83 1.91 -22.81
C PRO A 44 17.65 1.75 -23.77
N GLY A 45 16.77 2.74 -23.79
CA GLY A 45 15.54 2.75 -24.59
C GLY A 45 14.32 2.22 -23.83
N LEU A 46 14.47 1.49 -22.71
CA LEU A 46 13.32 1.08 -21.89
C LEU A 46 12.97 2.15 -20.87
N LEU A 47 11.67 2.43 -20.75
CA LEU A 47 11.08 3.21 -19.66
C LEU A 47 10.04 2.39 -18.94
N ILE A 48 10.13 2.38 -17.60
CA ILE A 48 9.09 1.82 -16.73
C ILE A 48 8.23 2.93 -16.14
N TRP A 49 6.93 2.77 -16.22
CA TRP A 49 5.92 3.73 -15.78
C TRP A 49 5.21 3.23 -14.53
N ASN A 50 5.04 4.12 -13.53
CA ASN A 50 4.32 3.78 -12.32
C ASN A 50 3.63 5.02 -11.73
N TYR A 51 2.58 4.81 -10.93
CA TYR A 51 1.93 5.89 -10.21
C TYR A 51 2.81 6.45 -9.09
N THR A 52 2.58 7.72 -8.75
CA THR A 52 3.30 8.42 -7.68
C THR A 52 2.61 8.23 -6.33
N ASN A 53 3.32 8.53 -5.23
CA ASN A 53 2.69 8.64 -3.91
C ASN A 53 1.60 9.73 -3.89
N LYS A 54 1.78 10.82 -4.64
CA LYS A 54 0.76 11.86 -4.81
C LYS A 54 -0.54 11.30 -5.41
N CYS A 55 -0.43 10.44 -6.43
CA CYS A 55 -1.59 9.78 -7.03
C CYS A 55 -2.39 8.97 -6.00
N VAL A 56 -1.69 8.23 -5.13
CA VAL A 56 -2.34 7.45 -4.05
C VAL A 56 -3.00 8.39 -3.04
N TYR A 57 -2.27 9.41 -2.60
CA TYR A 57 -2.71 10.36 -1.58
C TYR A 57 -3.93 11.17 -2.01
N ASP A 58 -3.85 11.78 -3.19
CA ASP A 58 -4.90 12.65 -3.73
C ASP A 58 -5.99 11.84 -4.48
N LYS A 59 -5.90 10.50 -4.47
CA LYS A 59 -6.81 9.58 -5.17
C LYS A 59 -6.97 9.89 -6.66
N MET A 60 -5.87 10.25 -7.32
CA MET A 60 -5.83 10.63 -8.75
C MET A 60 -5.90 9.39 -9.67
N TRP A 61 -6.83 8.48 -9.36
CA TRP A 61 -6.98 7.23 -10.10
C TRP A 61 -7.79 7.45 -11.38
N THR A 62 -7.12 7.29 -12.50
CA THR A 62 -7.69 7.23 -13.84
C THR A 62 -7.36 5.87 -14.47
N PRO A 63 -8.01 5.47 -15.56
CA PRO A 63 -7.63 4.24 -16.25
C PRO A 63 -6.12 4.19 -16.56
N ILE A 64 -5.52 5.30 -16.98
CA ILE A 64 -4.10 5.39 -17.31
C ILE A 64 -3.20 5.24 -16.07
N SER A 65 -3.48 5.96 -14.98
CA SER A 65 -2.67 5.88 -13.75
C SER A 65 -2.78 4.51 -13.07
N MET A 66 -3.93 3.84 -13.17
CA MET A 66 -4.12 2.47 -12.67
C MET A 66 -3.31 1.44 -13.46
N HIS A 67 -3.17 1.60 -14.78
CA HIS A 67 -2.43 0.67 -15.64
C HIS A 67 -0.92 0.98 -15.69
N ALA A 68 -0.51 2.19 -15.32
CA ALA A 68 0.89 2.57 -15.14
C ALA A 68 1.44 2.04 -13.81
N ARG A 69 1.50 0.71 -13.62
CA ARG A 69 1.95 0.05 -12.38
C ARG A 69 3.10 -0.93 -12.65
N GLY A 70 4.17 -0.44 -13.26
CA GLY A 70 5.29 -1.23 -13.77
C GLY A 70 5.15 -1.54 -15.27
N LEU A 71 4.41 -0.71 -15.99
CA LEU A 71 4.28 -0.79 -17.44
C LEU A 71 5.64 -0.46 -18.09
N VAL A 72 6.15 -1.34 -18.94
CA VAL A 72 7.45 -1.16 -19.60
C VAL A 72 7.26 -0.88 -21.10
N LEU A 73 7.82 0.23 -21.56
CA LEU A 73 7.79 0.63 -22.96
C LEU A 73 9.22 0.67 -23.54
N ASP A 74 9.37 0.18 -24.78
CA ASP A 74 10.56 0.43 -25.60
C ASP A 74 10.31 1.69 -26.44
N MET A 75 11.02 2.75 -26.10
CA MET A 75 10.87 4.07 -26.74
C MET A 75 11.52 4.13 -28.13
N GLU A 76 12.50 3.26 -28.41
CA GLU A 76 13.15 3.18 -29.72
C GLU A 76 12.29 2.42 -30.72
N ARG A 77 11.73 1.26 -30.27
CA ARG A 77 10.88 0.42 -31.11
C ARG A 77 9.41 0.85 -31.12
N ARG A 78 9.04 1.74 -30.19
CA ARG A 78 7.68 2.26 -30.02
C ARG A 78 6.68 1.12 -29.75
N GLU A 79 7.00 0.30 -28.76
CA GLU A 79 6.19 -0.86 -28.41
C GLU A 79 6.05 -1.03 -26.89
N VAL A 80 4.96 -1.66 -26.47
CA VAL A 80 4.77 -2.12 -25.07
C VAL A 80 5.55 -3.40 -24.90
N VAL A 81 6.50 -3.42 -23.96
CA VAL A 81 7.36 -4.59 -23.69
C VAL A 81 6.80 -5.46 -22.59
N ALA A 82 6.32 -4.86 -21.49
CA ALA A 82 5.74 -5.60 -20.38
C ALA A 82 4.41 -4.99 -19.93
N THR A 83 3.46 -5.88 -19.68
CA THR A 83 2.08 -5.57 -19.29
C THR A 83 1.86 -6.03 -17.84
N PRO A 84 1.87 -5.11 -16.83
CA PRO A 84 1.73 -5.46 -15.42
C PRO A 84 0.27 -5.65 -15.00
N PHE A 85 0.04 -6.13 -13.77
CA PHE A 85 -1.28 -5.99 -13.15
C PHE A 85 -1.65 -4.51 -13.00
N PRO A 86 -2.84 -4.08 -13.40
CA PRO A 86 -3.38 -2.78 -13.01
C PRO A 86 -3.40 -2.61 -11.48
N LYS A 87 -3.49 -1.37 -11.01
CA LYS A 87 -3.70 -1.10 -9.58
C LYS A 87 -5.01 -1.74 -9.14
N PHE A 88 -4.99 -2.42 -8.02
CA PHE A 88 -6.17 -2.97 -7.35
C PHE A 88 -6.10 -2.70 -5.85
N PHE A 89 -7.25 -2.67 -5.20
CA PHE A 89 -7.47 -2.13 -3.86
C PHE A 89 -7.84 -3.23 -2.87
N ASN A 90 -7.81 -2.91 -1.58
CA ASN A 90 -8.36 -3.79 -0.57
C ASN A 90 -9.90 -3.82 -0.67
N VAL A 91 -10.50 -4.91 -0.22
CA VAL A 91 -11.97 -5.02 -0.15
C VAL A 91 -12.56 -3.90 0.71
N SER A 92 -11.87 -3.51 1.78
CA SER A 92 -12.29 -2.41 2.67
C SER A 92 -12.30 -1.02 2.01
N GLU A 93 -11.59 -0.84 0.89
CA GLU A 93 -11.53 0.42 0.14
C GLU A 93 -12.65 0.54 -0.91
N GLN A 94 -13.50 -0.48 -1.05
CA GLN A 94 -14.59 -0.45 -2.04
C GLN A 94 -15.69 0.54 -1.65
N ALA A 95 -16.25 1.24 -2.65
CA ALA A 95 -17.43 2.07 -2.46
C ALA A 95 -18.61 1.19 -2.02
N GLY A 96 -19.18 1.47 -0.85
CA GLY A 96 -20.22 0.65 -0.24
C GLY A 96 -19.73 -0.34 0.83
N GLY A 97 -18.44 -0.29 1.15
CA GLY A 97 -17.84 -1.08 2.22
C GLY A 97 -17.46 -2.52 1.81
N PRO A 98 -16.92 -3.30 2.75
CA PRO A 98 -16.34 -4.61 2.48
C PRO A 98 -17.34 -5.66 2.01
N LEU A 99 -18.65 -5.47 2.20
CA LEU A 99 -19.68 -6.37 1.70
C LEU A 99 -20.15 -6.04 0.27
N SER A 100 -19.68 -4.92 -0.31
CA SER A 100 -20.05 -4.49 -1.66
C SER A 100 -19.11 -5.09 -2.72
N LEU A 101 -19.03 -6.42 -2.76
CA LEU A 101 -18.31 -7.08 -3.87
C LEU A 101 -19.10 -6.91 -5.18
N PRO A 102 -18.41 -6.80 -6.33
CA PRO A 102 -19.06 -6.87 -7.62
C PRO A 102 -19.88 -8.17 -7.76
N ASP A 103 -21.11 -8.07 -8.25
CA ASP A 103 -21.96 -9.22 -8.53
C ASP A 103 -21.50 -9.92 -9.83
N LYS A 104 -20.32 -10.53 -9.78
CA LYS A 104 -19.65 -11.22 -10.87
C LYS A 104 -18.94 -12.45 -10.33
N PRO A 105 -18.81 -13.53 -11.13
CA PRO A 105 -17.98 -14.66 -10.80
C PRO A 105 -16.55 -14.23 -10.53
N PHE A 106 -15.90 -14.85 -9.53
CA PHE A 106 -14.51 -14.62 -9.20
C PHE A 106 -13.81 -15.91 -8.76
N GLU A 107 -12.51 -15.90 -8.91
CA GLU A 107 -11.60 -16.91 -8.38
C GLU A 107 -10.84 -16.34 -7.19
N VAL A 108 -10.43 -17.20 -6.28
CA VAL A 108 -9.69 -16.83 -5.07
C VAL A 108 -8.31 -17.46 -5.11
N PHE A 109 -7.28 -16.64 -4.99
CA PHE A 109 -5.90 -17.08 -4.95
C PHE A 109 -5.23 -16.69 -3.64
N GLU A 110 -4.21 -17.43 -3.26
CA GLU A 110 -3.30 -17.07 -2.17
C GLU A 110 -2.69 -15.69 -2.44
N LYS A 111 -2.68 -14.84 -1.43
CA LYS A 111 -1.88 -13.63 -1.44
C LYS A 111 -0.55 -13.91 -0.76
N LEU A 112 0.51 -13.96 -1.55
CA LEU A 112 1.86 -14.15 -1.09
C LEU A 112 2.46 -12.83 -0.57
N ASP A 113 3.30 -12.94 0.45
CA ASP A 113 3.99 -11.84 1.12
C ASP A 113 5.43 -11.74 0.63
N GLY A 114 5.65 -11.00 -0.43
CA GLY A 114 6.95 -10.80 -1.07
C GLY A 114 6.98 -9.55 -1.93
N SER A 115 7.73 -9.61 -3.02
CA SER A 115 7.82 -8.51 -3.98
C SER A 115 7.37 -8.95 -5.37
N LEU A 116 6.44 -8.17 -5.94
CA LEU A 116 6.02 -8.39 -7.32
C LEU A 116 7.18 -8.23 -8.28
N ILE A 117 7.43 -9.25 -9.08
CA ILE A 117 8.37 -9.27 -10.19
C ILE A 117 7.60 -9.37 -11.51
N ILE A 118 7.98 -8.52 -12.44
CA ILE A 118 7.47 -8.47 -13.81
C ILE A 118 8.58 -9.02 -14.71
N LEU A 119 8.36 -10.21 -15.27
CA LEU A 119 9.30 -10.84 -16.19
C LEU A 119 8.89 -10.56 -17.62
N PHE A 120 9.83 -10.17 -18.44
CA PHE A 120 9.63 -9.90 -19.86
C PHE A 120 10.86 -10.22 -20.70
N HIS A 121 10.63 -10.51 -21.97
CA HIS A 121 11.71 -10.79 -22.92
C HIS A 121 12.02 -9.52 -23.72
N TRP A 122 13.32 -9.14 -23.77
CA TRP A 122 13.76 -8.00 -24.55
C TRP A 122 15.19 -8.21 -25.09
N LYS A 123 15.41 -7.85 -26.35
CA LYS A 123 16.71 -8.00 -27.05
C LYS A 123 17.38 -9.37 -26.84
N GLY A 124 16.57 -10.45 -26.94
CA GLY A 124 17.04 -11.83 -26.93
C GLY A 124 17.24 -12.47 -25.56
N ARG A 125 16.90 -11.80 -24.45
CA ARG A 125 17.01 -12.35 -23.10
C ARG A 125 15.83 -11.98 -22.20
N TRP A 126 15.66 -12.73 -21.12
CA TRP A 126 14.67 -12.45 -20.08
C TRP A 126 15.23 -11.42 -19.11
N HIS A 127 14.36 -10.48 -18.74
CA HIS A 127 14.61 -9.43 -17.78
C HIS A 127 13.56 -9.43 -16.69
N ALA A 128 13.91 -8.85 -15.56
CA ALA A 128 13.02 -8.64 -14.44
C ALA A 128 12.90 -7.15 -14.10
N ALA A 129 11.73 -6.75 -13.64
CA ALA A 129 11.49 -5.45 -13.02
C ALA A 129 10.62 -5.60 -11.80
N THR A 130 10.69 -4.65 -10.88
CA THR A 130 9.66 -4.47 -9.87
C THR A 130 8.62 -3.46 -10.37
N ARG A 131 7.55 -3.25 -9.61
CA ARG A 131 6.53 -2.26 -9.93
C ARG A 131 7.07 -0.85 -10.21
N GLY A 132 8.10 -0.44 -9.48
CA GLY A 132 8.55 0.96 -9.45
C GLY A 132 9.79 1.26 -10.27
N ALA A 133 10.60 0.28 -10.61
CA ALA A 133 11.85 0.49 -11.33
C ALA A 133 12.42 -0.78 -11.98
N LEU A 134 13.25 -0.57 -12.99
CA LEU A 134 14.18 -1.55 -13.54
C LEU A 134 15.42 -1.63 -12.62
N GLY A 135 16.12 -2.77 -12.62
CA GLY A 135 17.42 -2.92 -11.95
C GLY A 135 17.41 -2.83 -10.43
N THR A 136 16.25 -3.01 -9.77
CA THR A 136 16.15 -3.07 -8.31
C THR A 136 16.82 -4.32 -7.75
N GLU A 137 17.16 -4.35 -6.45
CA GLU A 137 17.72 -5.54 -5.79
C GLU A 137 16.85 -6.78 -6.00
N GLN A 138 15.53 -6.64 -5.89
CA GLN A 138 14.59 -7.73 -6.12
C GLN A 138 14.58 -8.20 -7.57
N ALA A 139 14.71 -7.28 -8.53
CA ALA A 139 14.80 -7.62 -9.94
C ALA A 139 16.12 -8.34 -10.26
N GLN A 140 17.24 -7.85 -9.72
CA GLN A 140 18.56 -8.48 -9.85
C GLN A 140 18.58 -9.86 -9.21
N TRP A 141 17.97 -10.02 -8.03
CA TRP A 141 17.82 -11.32 -7.39
C TRP A 141 17.00 -12.28 -8.26
N ALA A 142 15.90 -11.82 -8.85
CA ALA A 142 15.05 -12.63 -9.73
C ALA A 142 15.82 -13.07 -11.00
N GLU A 143 16.58 -12.19 -11.62
CA GLU A 143 17.44 -12.51 -12.78
C GLU A 143 18.54 -13.51 -12.40
N GLY A 144 19.19 -13.34 -11.25
CA GLY A 144 20.16 -14.27 -10.70
C GLY A 144 19.57 -15.65 -10.39
N TRP A 145 18.35 -15.68 -9.82
CA TRP A 145 17.64 -16.93 -9.56
C TRP A 145 17.27 -17.68 -10.85
N MET A 146 16.91 -16.96 -11.92
CA MET A 146 16.59 -17.53 -13.23
C MET A 146 17.81 -17.99 -14.02
N ALA A 147 19.00 -17.42 -13.76
CA ALA A 147 20.19 -17.61 -14.61
C ALA A 147 20.59 -19.09 -14.84
N ASN A 148 20.25 -19.97 -13.90
CA ASN A 148 20.55 -21.40 -13.98
C ASN A 148 19.29 -22.28 -14.14
N LYS A 149 18.18 -21.70 -14.59
CA LYS A 149 16.92 -22.41 -14.80
C LYS A 149 16.67 -22.64 -16.29
N ASP A 150 15.95 -23.72 -16.59
CA ASP A 150 15.40 -23.91 -17.93
C ASP A 150 14.20 -22.96 -18.13
N LEU A 151 14.37 -21.97 -18.97
CA LEU A 151 13.36 -21.00 -19.31
C LEU A 151 12.69 -21.28 -20.67
N SER A 152 12.95 -22.43 -21.29
CA SER A 152 12.45 -22.79 -22.62
C SER A 152 10.92 -22.84 -22.70
N ALA A 153 10.23 -22.97 -21.57
CA ALA A 153 8.78 -22.92 -21.51
C ALA A 153 8.22 -21.48 -21.49
N LEU A 154 9.07 -20.46 -21.26
CA LEU A 154 8.63 -19.07 -21.34
C LEU A 154 8.59 -18.59 -22.81
N GLU A 155 7.53 -17.88 -23.18
CA GLU A 155 7.30 -17.40 -24.53
C GLU A 155 7.64 -15.92 -24.64
N PRO A 156 8.54 -15.50 -25.59
CA PRO A 156 8.77 -14.09 -25.88
C PRO A 156 7.48 -13.37 -26.24
N GLY A 157 7.31 -12.12 -25.73
CA GLY A 157 6.10 -11.33 -25.89
C GLY A 157 5.08 -11.53 -24.77
N VAL A 158 5.16 -12.63 -24.02
CA VAL A 158 4.35 -12.83 -22.80
C VAL A 158 5.02 -12.16 -21.63
N THR A 159 4.22 -11.45 -20.81
CA THR A 159 4.67 -10.90 -19.52
C THR A 159 4.25 -11.83 -18.40
N TYR A 160 5.21 -12.33 -17.63
CA TYR A 160 4.95 -13.19 -16.47
C TYR A 160 5.03 -12.38 -15.19
N LEU A 161 4.08 -12.60 -14.30
CA LEU A 161 3.97 -11.90 -13.03
C LEU A 161 4.21 -12.89 -11.91
N CYS A 162 5.26 -12.66 -11.12
CA CYS A 162 5.68 -13.54 -10.06
C CYS A 162 5.77 -12.80 -8.73
N GLU A 163 5.73 -13.55 -7.63
CA GLU A 163 6.14 -13.06 -6.32
C GLU A 163 7.53 -13.58 -6.01
N ALA A 164 8.47 -12.69 -5.72
CA ALA A 164 9.81 -13.03 -5.28
C ALA A 164 9.81 -13.29 -3.79
N ILE A 165 10.15 -14.50 -3.40
CA ILE A 165 10.19 -14.99 -2.03
C ILE A 165 11.61 -15.43 -1.70
N TYR A 166 12.25 -14.71 -0.75
CA TYR A 166 13.58 -15.04 -0.23
C TYR A 166 13.82 -14.32 1.10
N PRO A 167 14.73 -14.78 1.96
CA PRO A 167 14.88 -14.30 3.34
C PRO A 167 15.10 -12.79 3.46
N GLU A 168 15.96 -12.20 2.60
CA GLU A 168 16.30 -10.77 2.65
C GLU A 168 15.15 -9.87 2.19
N ASN A 169 14.16 -10.44 1.49
CA ASN A 169 12.94 -9.76 1.03
C ASN A 169 11.74 -10.04 1.95
N ARG A 170 11.96 -10.62 3.12
CA ARG A 170 10.90 -10.93 4.08
C ARG A 170 10.25 -9.65 4.59
N ILE A 171 8.91 -9.59 4.53
CA ILE A 171 8.11 -8.51 5.12
C ILE A 171 7.60 -8.99 6.49
N VAL A 172 6.70 -9.96 6.52
CA VAL A 172 6.18 -10.59 7.75
C VAL A 172 6.44 -12.09 7.74
N ILE A 173 6.06 -12.78 6.66
CA ILE A 173 6.02 -14.23 6.59
C ILE A 173 7.39 -14.80 6.29
N GLU A 174 7.78 -15.84 7.04
CA GLU A 174 8.95 -16.64 6.78
C GLU A 174 8.54 -17.86 5.95
N TYR A 175 9.05 -17.93 4.72
CA TYR A 175 8.80 -19.07 3.85
C TYR A 175 9.95 -20.07 3.93
N ALA A 176 9.62 -21.37 3.89
CA ALA A 176 10.62 -22.44 3.96
C ALA A 176 11.54 -22.50 2.73
N GLU A 177 11.10 -22.00 1.59
CA GLU A 177 11.84 -22.07 0.32
C GLU A 177 11.84 -20.72 -0.37
N SER A 178 12.98 -20.40 -1.00
CA SER A 178 13.15 -19.21 -1.83
C SER A 178 12.85 -19.50 -3.29
N GLY A 179 12.23 -18.57 -3.99
CA GLY A 179 11.95 -18.72 -5.41
C GLY A 179 11.02 -17.64 -5.97
N LEU A 180 10.78 -17.74 -7.28
CA LEU A 180 9.72 -17.04 -7.95
C LEU A 180 8.46 -17.91 -7.94
N VAL A 181 7.37 -17.39 -7.39
CA VAL A 181 6.06 -18.03 -7.42
C VAL A 181 5.23 -17.37 -8.51
N LEU A 182 4.81 -18.12 -9.51
CA LEU A 182 4.04 -17.60 -10.64
C LEU A 182 2.61 -17.21 -10.17
N LEU A 183 2.23 -15.96 -10.40
CA LEU A 183 0.92 -15.42 -10.04
C LEU A 183 -0.04 -15.46 -11.23
N SER A 184 0.43 -14.98 -12.38
CA SER A 184 -0.33 -14.88 -13.62
C SER A 184 0.60 -14.53 -14.79
N ALA A 185 0.04 -14.45 -15.99
CA ALA A 185 0.74 -13.93 -17.18
C ALA A 185 -0.23 -13.20 -18.08
N TYR A 186 0.30 -12.24 -18.86
CA TYR A 186 -0.40 -11.58 -19.96
C TYR A 186 0.23 -12.00 -21.28
N ASP A 187 -0.60 -12.38 -22.24
CA ASP A 187 -0.15 -12.64 -23.61
C ASP A 187 0.32 -11.36 -24.34
N ALA A 188 0.86 -11.53 -25.54
CA ALA A 188 1.35 -10.42 -26.34
C ALA A 188 0.24 -9.40 -26.73
N ASP A 189 -1.01 -9.82 -26.76
CA ASP A 189 -2.15 -8.97 -27.04
C ASP A 189 -2.69 -8.26 -25.78
N GLY A 190 -2.16 -8.59 -24.60
CA GLY A 190 -2.53 -7.99 -23.32
C GLY A 190 -3.74 -8.62 -22.66
N PHE A 191 -4.09 -9.85 -23.02
CA PHE A 191 -5.08 -10.62 -22.29
C PHE A 191 -4.40 -11.45 -21.20
N GLU A 192 -5.00 -11.44 -20.01
CA GLU A 192 -4.53 -12.27 -18.93
C GLU A 192 -4.84 -13.74 -19.20
N LEU A 193 -3.84 -14.60 -18.97
CA LEU A 193 -4.02 -16.04 -19.15
C LEU A 193 -4.91 -16.63 -18.05
N ARG A 194 -5.60 -17.72 -18.38
CA ARG A 194 -6.39 -18.47 -17.41
C ARG A 194 -5.49 -19.15 -16.38
N ALA A 195 -6.02 -19.38 -15.19
CA ALA A 195 -5.30 -20.03 -14.10
C ALA A 195 -4.73 -21.39 -14.52
N GLU A 196 -5.49 -22.19 -15.27
CA GLU A 196 -5.08 -23.50 -15.73
C GLU A 196 -3.83 -23.44 -16.64
N VAL A 197 -3.76 -22.39 -17.49
CA VAL A 197 -2.58 -22.14 -18.35
C VAL A 197 -1.39 -21.73 -17.50
N THR A 198 -1.62 -20.84 -16.52
CA THR A 198 -0.59 -20.40 -15.56
C THR A 198 -0.02 -21.60 -14.77
N TYR A 199 -0.88 -22.49 -14.28
CA TYR A 199 -0.44 -23.71 -13.58
C TYR A 199 0.34 -24.67 -14.49
N ALA A 200 -0.15 -24.92 -15.69
CA ALA A 200 0.57 -25.77 -16.65
C ALA A 200 1.94 -25.19 -17.03
N MET A 201 2.06 -23.86 -17.06
CA MET A 201 3.34 -23.18 -17.27
C MET A 201 4.27 -23.36 -16.06
N ALA A 202 3.77 -23.16 -14.84
CA ALA A 202 4.54 -23.35 -13.61
C ALA A 202 5.05 -24.80 -13.52
N ASP A 203 4.22 -25.79 -13.83
CA ASP A 203 4.61 -27.21 -13.86
C ASP A 203 5.75 -27.48 -14.86
N LYS A 204 5.67 -26.92 -16.08
CA LYS A 204 6.72 -27.05 -17.10
C LYS A 204 8.04 -26.43 -16.67
N LEU A 205 7.99 -25.30 -15.95
CA LEU A 205 9.16 -24.60 -15.43
C LEU A 205 9.72 -25.24 -14.15
N GLY A 206 8.98 -26.13 -13.50
CA GLY A 206 9.27 -26.61 -12.15
C GLY A 206 9.19 -25.51 -11.10
N TRP A 207 8.36 -24.48 -11.33
CA TRP A 207 8.13 -23.40 -10.42
C TRP A 207 6.85 -23.59 -9.61
N LYS A 208 6.74 -22.90 -8.48
CA LYS A 208 5.47 -22.83 -7.75
C LYS A 208 4.54 -21.81 -8.42
N ALA A 209 3.23 -22.02 -8.27
CA ALA A 209 2.21 -21.04 -8.59
C ALA A 209 1.39 -20.73 -7.33
N ALA A 210 0.78 -19.53 -7.27
CA ALA A 210 -0.09 -19.15 -6.18
C ALA A 210 -1.25 -20.14 -6.05
N LYS A 211 -1.54 -20.60 -4.83
CA LYS A 211 -2.61 -21.57 -4.58
C LYS A 211 -3.97 -20.96 -4.93
N ARG A 212 -4.86 -21.80 -5.44
CA ARG A 212 -6.26 -21.45 -5.68
C ARG A 212 -7.13 -22.08 -4.61
N TYR A 213 -8.07 -21.29 -4.09
CA TYR A 213 -9.02 -21.72 -3.07
C TYR A 213 -10.44 -21.73 -3.65
N SER A 214 -11.29 -22.59 -3.07
CA SER A 214 -12.71 -22.64 -3.37
C SER A 214 -13.50 -22.39 -2.09
N PHE A 215 -14.44 -21.44 -2.15
CA PHE A 215 -15.37 -21.16 -1.09
C PHE A 215 -16.79 -21.29 -1.63
N GLY A 216 -17.69 -21.84 -0.83
CA GLY A 216 -19.10 -22.00 -1.22
C GLY A 216 -19.85 -20.68 -1.24
N THR A 217 -19.44 -19.73 -0.39
CA THR A 217 -20.07 -18.43 -0.24
C THR A 217 -19.05 -17.33 0.05
N VAL A 218 -19.44 -16.08 -0.23
CA VAL A 218 -18.66 -14.90 0.16
C VAL A 218 -18.47 -14.82 1.68
N ALA A 219 -19.48 -15.21 2.46
CA ALA A 219 -19.39 -15.22 3.91
C ALA A 219 -18.31 -16.19 4.42
N GLU A 220 -18.21 -17.39 3.83
CA GLU A 220 -17.15 -18.36 4.16
C GLU A 220 -15.75 -17.79 3.83
N LEU A 221 -15.58 -17.10 2.70
CA LEU A 221 -14.34 -16.45 2.34
C LEU A 221 -13.92 -15.40 3.39
N PHE A 222 -14.84 -14.53 3.81
CA PHE A 222 -14.55 -13.52 4.84
C PHE A 222 -14.24 -14.16 6.19
N ALA A 223 -15.04 -15.14 6.63
CA ALA A 223 -14.78 -15.86 7.86
C ALA A 223 -13.41 -16.57 7.85
N SER A 224 -13.03 -17.14 6.72
CA SER A 224 -11.70 -17.73 6.53
C SER A 224 -10.59 -16.67 6.68
N ALA A 225 -10.72 -15.50 6.05
CA ALA A 225 -9.73 -14.43 6.15
C ALA A 225 -9.55 -13.92 7.59
N GLU A 226 -10.60 -13.91 8.40
CA GLU A 226 -10.52 -13.53 9.82
C GLU A 226 -9.77 -14.54 10.68
N THR A 227 -9.85 -15.81 10.32
CA THR A 227 -9.23 -16.91 11.08
C THR A 227 -7.86 -17.34 10.54
N LEU A 228 -7.39 -16.73 9.45
CA LEU A 228 -6.04 -16.98 8.93
C LEU A 228 -4.98 -16.70 9.99
N PRO A 229 -3.96 -17.58 10.12
CA PRO A 229 -2.82 -17.34 10.98
C PRO A 229 -1.97 -16.18 10.44
N GLU A 230 -1.12 -15.62 11.28
CA GLU A 230 -0.18 -14.55 10.89
C GLU A 230 0.86 -14.98 9.84
N THR A 231 0.97 -16.28 9.59
CA THR A 231 1.82 -16.88 8.55
C THR A 231 1.18 -16.93 7.17
N GLU A 232 -0.02 -16.40 7.01
CA GLU A 232 -0.73 -16.29 5.74
C GLU A 232 -1.23 -14.84 5.55
N GLU A 233 -0.87 -14.19 4.42
CA GLU A 233 -1.20 -12.78 4.21
C GLU A 233 -2.69 -12.59 3.93
N GLY A 234 -3.32 -13.52 3.19
CA GLY A 234 -4.72 -13.42 2.81
C GLY A 234 -5.00 -13.93 1.40
N TYR A 235 -5.93 -13.29 0.73
CA TYR A 235 -6.46 -13.71 -0.56
C TYR A 235 -6.45 -12.59 -1.61
N ILE A 236 -6.32 -12.99 -2.88
CA ILE A 236 -6.61 -12.18 -4.05
C ILE A 236 -7.89 -12.71 -4.70
N LEU A 237 -8.88 -11.86 -4.84
CA LEU A 237 -10.08 -12.13 -5.61
C LEU A 237 -9.85 -11.64 -7.03
N ARG A 238 -9.97 -12.51 -8.04
CA ARG A 238 -9.89 -12.18 -9.46
C ARG A 238 -11.26 -12.38 -10.10
N PHE A 239 -11.90 -11.31 -10.50
CA PHE A 239 -13.20 -11.35 -11.19
C PHE A 239 -13.01 -11.72 -12.66
N GLU A 240 -14.08 -12.19 -13.30
CA GLU A 240 -14.06 -12.65 -14.70
C GLU A 240 -13.61 -11.58 -15.71
N ASP A 241 -13.80 -10.30 -15.39
CA ASP A 241 -13.33 -9.15 -16.19
C ASP A 241 -11.87 -8.75 -15.92
N GLY A 242 -11.15 -9.50 -15.10
CA GLY A 242 -9.77 -9.20 -14.71
C GLY A 242 -9.65 -8.21 -13.54
N HIS A 243 -10.75 -7.62 -13.06
CA HIS A 243 -10.72 -6.81 -11.84
C HIS A 243 -10.23 -7.63 -10.65
N ARG A 244 -9.49 -7.00 -9.74
CA ARG A 244 -8.94 -7.66 -8.55
C ARG A 244 -9.21 -6.89 -7.28
N LEU A 245 -9.37 -7.65 -6.19
CA LEU A 245 -9.41 -7.12 -4.84
C LEU A 245 -8.48 -7.93 -3.94
N LYS A 246 -7.97 -7.27 -2.89
CA LYS A 246 -7.18 -7.88 -1.83
C LYS A 246 -8.05 -8.07 -0.60
N LEU A 247 -8.04 -9.27 -0.04
CA LEU A 247 -8.63 -9.57 1.26
C LEU A 247 -7.52 -10.10 2.16
N LYS A 248 -7.07 -9.28 3.11
CA LYS A 248 -5.96 -9.63 4.01
C LYS A 248 -6.47 -10.25 5.30
N GLY A 249 -5.69 -11.18 5.86
CA GLY A 249 -5.94 -11.80 7.16
C GLY A 249 -5.76 -10.79 8.31
N SER A 250 -6.65 -10.80 9.29
CA SER A 250 -6.60 -9.87 10.43
C SER A 250 -5.33 -10.04 11.27
N ALA A 251 -4.87 -11.28 11.48
CA ALA A 251 -3.65 -11.57 12.24
C ALA A 251 -2.40 -11.03 11.51
N TYR A 252 -2.28 -11.28 10.20
CA TYR A 252 -1.21 -10.75 9.37
C TYR A 252 -1.16 -9.20 9.43
N CYS A 253 -2.31 -8.53 9.19
CA CYS A 253 -2.37 -7.07 9.22
C CYS A 253 -1.93 -6.49 10.56
N ARG A 254 -2.31 -7.14 11.68
CA ARG A 254 -1.87 -6.72 13.01
C ARG A 254 -0.35 -6.80 13.17
N VAL A 255 0.28 -7.90 12.74
CA VAL A 255 1.74 -8.06 12.82
C VAL A 255 2.44 -7.06 11.91
N HIS A 256 1.95 -6.90 10.67
CA HIS A 256 2.49 -5.95 9.71
C HIS A 256 2.41 -4.50 10.22
N ALA A 257 1.29 -4.10 10.83
CA ALA A 257 1.16 -2.77 11.45
C ALA A 257 2.15 -2.55 12.59
N LEU A 258 2.38 -3.57 13.44
CA LEU A 258 3.36 -3.52 14.53
C LEU A 258 4.79 -3.38 13.99
N ILE A 259 5.18 -4.18 12.99
CA ILE A 259 6.51 -4.10 12.34
C ILE A 259 6.70 -2.72 11.71
N SER A 260 5.67 -2.18 11.06
CA SER A 260 5.67 -0.85 10.44
C SER A 260 5.49 0.30 11.45
N ARG A 261 5.39 0.01 12.75
CA ARG A 261 5.16 0.98 13.83
C ARG A 261 3.90 1.84 13.64
N ILE A 262 2.84 1.27 13.08
CA ILE A 262 1.55 1.95 12.88
C ILE A 262 0.64 1.63 14.07
N THR A 263 0.94 2.24 15.19
CA THR A 263 0.14 2.13 16.42
C THR A 263 -0.02 3.51 17.06
N PRO A 264 -1.11 3.76 17.80
CA PRO A 264 -1.32 5.04 18.48
C PRO A 264 -0.14 5.49 19.33
N LEU A 265 0.47 4.57 20.09
CA LEU A 265 1.62 4.90 20.93
C LEU A 265 2.87 5.25 20.12
N ALA A 266 3.15 4.47 19.05
CA ALA A 266 4.35 4.71 18.23
C ALA A 266 4.24 6.05 17.47
N ILE A 267 3.06 6.38 16.93
CA ILE A 267 2.84 7.67 16.25
C ILE A 267 2.91 8.83 17.25
N TRP A 268 2.36 8.66 18.45
CA TRP A 268 2.50 9.65 19.53
C TRP A 268 3.98 9.87 19.90
N GLU A 269 4.81 8.83 19.96
CA GLU A 269 6.25 8.92 20.21
C GLU A 269 6.96 9.72 19.12
N LEU A 270 6.66 9.48 17.84
CA LEU A 270 7.17 10.26 16.71
C LEU A 270 6.78 11.74 16.82
N MET A 271 5.52 12.02 17.12
CA MET A 271 5.03 13.38 17.32
C MET A 271 5.72 14.05 18.51
N GLN A 272 5.89 13.34 19.61
CA GLN A 272 6.59 13.85 20.80
C GLN A 272 8.06 14.15 20.51
N ALA A 273 8.73 13.30 19.73
CA ALA A 273 10.12 13.52 19.30
C ALA A 273 10.25 14.74 18.37
N GLY A 274 9.20 15.11 17.66
CA GLY A 274 9.19 16.20 16.67
C GLY A 274 9.62 15.76 15.29
N ASP A 275 9.45 14.46 15.00
CA ASP A 275 9.73 13.91 13.68
C ASP A 275 8.81 14.52 12.62
N ASP A 276 9.29 14.61 11.40
CA ASP A 276 8.49 15.00 10.26
C ASP A 276 7.52 13.86 9.87
N LEU A 277 6.27 13.99 10.32
CA LEU A 277 5.23 12.99 10.09
C LEU A 277 4.99 12.69 8.61
N GLU A 278 5.11 13.69 7.74
CA GLU A 278 4.94 13.47 6.30
C GLU A 278 6.09 12.62 5.74
N SER A 279 7.31 12.85 6.19
CA SER A 279 8.46 12.02 5.82
C SER A 279 8.30 10.59 6.32
N VAL A 280 7.85 10.40 7.57
CA VAL A 280 7.58 9.07 8.13
C VAL A 280 6.47 8.37 7.35
N ARG A 281 5.35 9.08 7.09
CA ARG A 281 4.22 8.55 6.34
C ARG A 281 4.61 8.01 4.96
N ARG A 282 5.53 8.68 4.27
CA ARG A 282 6.03 8.24 2.95
C ARG A 282 6.87 6.96 3.00
N GLN A 283 7.43 6.62 4.16
CA GLN A 283 8.27 5.43 4.33
C GLN A 283 7.46 4.18 4.70
N ILE A 284 6.22 4.34 5.16
CA ILE A 284 5.36 3.21 5.48
C ILE A 284 4.60 2.72 4.24
N PRO A 285 4.17 1.43 4.22
CA PRO A 285 3.35 0.91 3.13
C PRO A 285 2.06 1.72 2.93
N GLU A 286 1.70 1.97 1.68
CA GLU A 286 0.55 2.81 1.30
C GLU A 286 -0.78 2.36 1.93
N GLU A 287 -0.91 1.08 2.21
CA GLU A 287 -2.11 0.47 2.79
C GLU A 287 -2.38 0.92 4.23
N PHE A 288 -1.36 1.41 4.94
CA PHE A 288 -1.48 1.94 6.29
C PHE A 288 -1.56 3.47 6.37
N TRP A 289 -1.55 4.17 5.24
CA TRP A 289 -1.62 5.63 5.26
C TRP A 289 -2.91 6.15 5.90
N SER A 290 -4.03 5.45 5.65
CA SER A 290 -5.30 5.79 6.30
C SER A 290 -5.25 5.58 7.82
N ASP A 291 -4.68 4.48 8.28
CA ASP A 291 -4.50 4.21 9.72
C ASP A 291 -3.60 5.27 10.35
N PHE A 292 -2.47 5.59 9.69
CA PHE A 292 -1.56 6.63 10.16
C PHE A 292 -2.28 7.98 10.33
N ASP A 293 -3.02 8.41 9.33
CA ASP A 293 -3.75 9.67 9.35
C ASP A 293 -4.86 9.68 10.42
N GLN A 294 -5.61 8.58 10.56
CA GLN A 294 -6.64 8.42 11.57
C GLN A 294 -6.10 8.39 13.01
N ILE A 295 -4.84 8.06 13.21
CA ILE A 295 -4.16 8.12 14.49
C ILE A 295 -3.56 9.51 14.71
N ALA A 296 -2.84 10.06 13.73
CA ALA A 296 -2.12 11.32 13.89
C ALA A 296 -3.05 12.51 14.06
N ALA A 297 -4.14 12.58 13.30
CA ALA A 297 -5.05 13.73 13.31
C ALA A 297 -5.77 13.94 14.66
N PRO A 298 -6.35 12.93 15.32
CA PRO A 298 -6.94 13.10 16.65
C PRO A 298 -5.92 13.50 17.72
N ILE A 299 -4.72 12.93 17.70
CA ILE A 299 -3.65 13.31 18.65
C ILE A 299 -3.26 14.78 18.45
N GLN A 300 -3.06 15.22 17.18
CA GLN A 300 -2.78 16.61 16.86
C GLN A 300 -3.93 17.53 17.29
N GLY A 301 -5.16 17.14 17.03
CA GLY A 301 -6.34 17.89 17.45
C GLY A 301 -6.42 18.10 18.97
N GLN A 302 -6.10 17.08 19.76
CA GLN A 302 -6.03 17.19 21.24
C GLN A 302 -4.90 18.13 21.68
N ILE A 303 -3.73 18.07 21.04
CA ILE A 303 -2.61 18.99 21.28
C ILE A 303 -3.02 20.44 21.00
N ASP A 304 -3.60 20.68 19.84
CA ASP A 304 -4.01 22.01 19.37
C ASP A 304 -5.11 22.62 20.27
N ALA A 305 -6.11 21.80 20.63
CA ALA A 305 -7.17 22.21 21.54
C ALA A 305 -6.61 22.63 22.91
N ARG A 306 -5.63 21.89 23.43
CA ARG A 306 -4.98 22.21 24.69
C ARG A 306 -4.17 23.50 24.62
N ILE A 307 -3.38 23.67 23.54
CA ILE A 307 -2.64 24.93 23.31
C ILE A 307 -3.60 26.11 23.23
N ALA A 308 -4.65 25.99 22.43
CA ALA A 308 -5.65 27.04 22.26
C ALA A 308 -6.29 27.44 23.61
N ARG A 309 -6.66 26.45 24.44
CA ARG A 309 -7.24 26.69 25.75
C ARG A 309 -6.28 27.42 26.70
N VAL A 310 -5.00 27.03 26.75
CA VAL A 310 -4.00 27.73 27.56
C VAL A 310 -3.79 29.17 27.09
N MET A 311 -3.77 29.39 25.76
CA MET A 311 -3.62 30.72 25.18
C MET A 311 -4.83 31.62 25.44
N GLU A 312 -6.05 31.07 25.38
CA GLU A 312 -7.28 31.79 25.77
C GLU A 312 -7.20 32.28 27.21
N TYR A 313 -6.77 31.44 28.14
CA TYR A 313 -6.59 31.84 29.54
C TYR A 313 -5.44 32.84 29.73
N LYS A 314 -4.36 32.74 28.96
CA LYS A 314 -3.30 33.75 28.94
C LYS A 314 -3.85 35.15 28.57
N GLU A 315 -4.71 35.24 27.55
CA GLU A 315 -5.34 36.49 27.13
C GLU A 315 -6.28 37.02 28.20
N ARG A 316 -7.14 36.18 28.79
CA ARG A 316 -8.06 36.54 29.86
C ARG A 316 -7.35 37.08 31.12
N LEU A 317 -6.13 36.63 31.37
CA LEU A 317 -5.34 37.01 32.54
C LEU A 317 -4.26 38.04 32.22
N THR A 318 -4.32 38.69 31.07
CA THR A 318 -3.27 39.62 30.60
C THR A 318 -3.03 40.78 31.57
N ASP A 319 -4.12 41.34 32.13
CA ASP A 319 -4.08 42.53 33.02
C ASP A 319 -3.67 42.19 34.47
N LEU A 320 -3.59 40.90 34.82
CA LEU A 320 -3.20 40.45 36.17
C LEU A 320 -1.70 40.27 36.26
N SER A 321 -1.12 40.60 37.41
CA SER A 321 0.26 40.27 37.75
C SER A 321 0.39 38.76 37.98
N ASP A 322 1.62 38.23 37.87
CA ASP A 322 1.89 36.79 38.15
C ASP A 322 1.55 36.40 39.59
N LYS A 323 1.61 37.35 40.54
CA LYS A 323 1.17 37.14 41.92
C LYS A 323 -0.34 36.93 42.03
N GLU A 324 -1.13 37.76 41.33
CA GLU A 324 -2.59 37.64 41.30
C GLU A 324 -3.04 36.36 40.56
N VAL A 325 -2.38 36.00 39.45
CA VAL A 325 -2.62 34.74 38.77
C VAL A 325 -2.28 33.55 39.70
N GLY A 326 -1.20 33.67 40.50
CA GLY A 326 -0.85 32.65 41.47
C GLY A 326 -1.91 32.41 42.55
N LEU A 327 -2.50 33.53 43.05
CA LEU A 327 -3.58 33.44 44.04
C LEU A 327 -4.88 32.83 43.46
N SER A 328 -5.17 33.06 42.19
CA SER A 328 -6.32 32.50 41.47
C SER A 328 -6.07 31.15 40.85
N LEU A 329 -4.87 30.58 40.96
CA LEU A 329 -4.46 29.37 40.27
C LEU A 329 -5.41 28.17 40.51
N LYS A 330 -5.97 28.04 41.73
CA LYS A 330 -6.92 26.96 42.07
C LYS A 330 -8.25 27.06 41.37
N THR A 331 -8.62 28.24 40.88
CA THR A 331 -9.87 28.45 40.13
C THR A 331 -9.72 28.20 38.63
N LEU A 332 -8.48 28.05 38.16
CA LEU A 332 -8.22 27.72 36.76
C LEU A 332 -8.44 26.21 36.51
N PRO A 333 -8.81 25.82 35.30
CA PRO A 333 -8.87 24.42 34.91
C PRO A 333 -7.53 23.71 35.15
N GLU A 334 -7.56 22.45 35.52
CA GLU A 334 -6.39 21.67 35.88
C GLU A 334 -5.39 21.60 34.74
N ASP A 335 -5.89 21.44 33.52
CA ASP A 335 -5.13 21.40 32.28
C ASP A 335 -4.43 22.72 31.92
N VAL A 336 -4.87 23.85 32.48
CA VAL A 336 -4.26 25.18 32.26
C VAL A 336 -3.24 25.51 33.35
N ARG A 337 -3.48 25.10 34.62
CA ARG A 337 -2.66 25.48 35.78
C ARG A 337 -1.17 25.26 35.59
N GLY A 338 -0.80 24.10 35.05
CA GLY A 338 0.62 23.71 34.85
C GLY A 338 1.34 24.49 33.76
N LEU A 339 0.61 25.14 32.86
CA LEU A 339 1.15 25.75 31.64
C LEU A 339 1.02 27.27 31.61
N ILE A 340 0.14 27.87 32.42
CA ILE A 340 -0.18 29.31 32.35
C ILE A 340 1.02 30.22 32.54
N PHE A 341 1.90 29.94 33.52
CA PHE A 341 3.09 30.74 33.76
C PHE A 341 4.14 30.58 32.67
N ILE A 342 4.23 29.38 32.03
CA ILE A 342 5.08 29.16 30.87
C ILE A 342 4.54 30.02 29.71
N ALA A 343 3.25 29.91 29.44
CA ALA A 343 2.58 30.65 28.36
C ALA A 343 2.74 32.16 28.50
N ARG A 344 2.64 32.72 29.71
CA ARG A 344 2.83 34.14 29.98
C ARG A 344 4.25 34.64 29.75
N ARG A 345 5.25 33.76 29.98
CA ARG A 345 6.68 34.11 29.88
C ARG A 345 7.20 34.02 28.44
N ILE A 346 6.72 33.06 27.64
CA ILE A 346 7.23 32.83 26.30
C ILE A 346 6.72 33.84 25.29
N LYS A 347 7.56 34.14 24.27
CA LYS A 347 7.21 35.02 23.13
C LYS A 347 6.85 34.25 21.85
N GLY A 348 7.12 32.96 21.82
CA GLY A 348 6.87 32.05 20.67
C GLY A 348 5.79 31.03 20.96
N PRO A 349 5.63 30.03 20.08
CA PRO A 349 4.65 28.95 20.23
C PRO A 349 4.87 28.16 21.52
N LEU A 350 3.79 27.87 22.24
CA LEU A 350 3.84 27.14 23.52
C LEU A 350 4.51 25.78 23.40
N ILE A 351 4.32 25.11 22.26
CA ILE A 351 4.85 23.78 21.98
C ILE A 351 6.39 23.75 21.82
N GLU A 352 7.03 24.88 21.57
CA GLU A 352 8.49 25.00 21.48
C GLU A 352 9.17 25.04 22.85
N ASP A 353 8.45 25.40 23.93
CA ASP A 353 8.99 25.27 25.27
C ASP A 353 9.04 23.81 25.70
N ARG A 354 10.21 23.33 26.08
CA ARG A 354 10.45 21.92 26.43
C ARG A 354 9.52 21.41 27.54
N LYS A 355 9.27 22.22 28.59
CA LYS A 355 8.44 21.81 29.73
C LYS A 355 6.95 21.79 29.32
N ALA A 356 6.52 22.78 28.57
CA ALA A 356 5.15 22.82 28.04
C ALA A 356 4.90 21.64 27.10
N ARG A 357 5.80 21.38 26.17
CA ARG A 357 5.73 20.23 25.28
C ARG A 357 5.61 18.91 26.03
N GLN A 358 6.47 18.66 26.98
CA GLN A 358 6.42 17.43 27.81
C GLN A 358 5.10 17.31 28.58
N SER A 359 4.55 18.42 29.12
CA SER A 359 3.29 18.38 29.83
C SER A 359 2.11 18.09 28.89
N ILE A 360 2.07 18.73 27.72
CA ILE A 360 1.00 18.57 26.72
C ILE A 360 1.01 17.11 26.23
N TYR A 361 2.15 16.62 25.76
CA TYR A 361 2.24 15.24 25.24
C TYR A 361 1.94 14.18 26.28
N ARG A 362 2.33 14.38 27.55
CA ARG A 362 2.01 13.42 28.62
C ARG A 362 0.50 13.19 28.79
N GLU A 363 -0.30 14.23 28.60
CA GLU A 363 -1.75 14.15 28.82
C GLU A 363 -2.52 13.56 27.62
N VAL A 364 -1.98 13.73 26.41
CA VAL A 364 -2.56 13.16 25.18
C VAL A 364 -1.94 11.80 24.83
N ARG A 365 -1.22 11.17 25.76
CA ARG A 365 -0.59 9.88 25.53
C ARG A 365 -1.63 8.78 25.42
N PRO A 366 -1.67 8.02 24.32
CA PRO A 366 -2.55 6.87 24.17
C PRO A 366 -2.34 5.82 25.26
N THR A 367 -3.42 5.28 25.80
CA THR A 367 -3.39 4.23 26.82
C THR A 367 -3.59 2.89 26.15
N LEU A 368 -2.75 1.89 26.42
CA LEU A 368 -2.83 0.53 25.88
C LEU A 368 -2.89 0.45 24.34
N ASN A 369 -2.31 1.42 23.63
CA ASN A 369 -2.45 1.56 22.17
C ASN A 369 -3.90 1.76 21.68
N GLU A 370 -4.78 2.24 22.53
CA GLU A 370 -6.15 2.62 22.20
C GLU A 370 -6.24 4.14 21.97
N LEU A 371 -7.04 4.53 21.01
CA LEU A 371 -7.34 5.92 20.70
C LEU A 371 -8.83 6.02 20.41
N GLU A 372 -9.52 6.93 21.12
CA GLU A 372 -10.94 7.16 20.92
C GLU A 372 -11.26 7.54 19.48
N GLY A 373 -12.24 6.86 18.88
CA GLY A 373 -12.65 7.08 17.50
C GLY A 373 -11.76 6.44 16.43
N TYR A 374 -10.69 5.73 16.82
CA TYR A 374 -9.84 4.97 15.88
C TYR A 374 -10.12 3.48 16.00
N THR A 375 -10.42 2.86 14.86
CA THR A 375 -10.47 1.42 14.70
C THR A 375 -9.50 1.01 13.62
N PRO A 376 -8.51 0.14 13.91
CA PRO A 376 -7.56 -0.32 12.90
C PRO A 376 -8.26 -0.93 11.67
N SER A 377 -7.77 -0.65 10.47
CA SER A 377 -8.37 -1.12 9.22
C SER A 377 -8.50 -2.66 9.16
N TYR A 378 -7.61 -3.39 9.84
CA TYR A 378 -7.65 -4.84 9.95
C TYR A 378 -8.68 -5.38 10.97
N ALA A 379 -9.23 -4.52 11.84
CA ALA A 379 -10.26 -4.92 12.81
C ALA A 379 -11.69 -4.71 12.28
N LEU A 380 -11.84 -3.98 11.16
CA LEU A 380 -13.14 -3.70 10.54
C LEU A 380 -13.90 -4.95 10.09
N ALA A 381 -13.20 -6.06 9.84
CA ALA A 381 -13.83 -7.33 9.51
C ALA A 381 -14.69 -7.89 10.65
N ARG A 382 -14.39 -7.56 11.92
CA ARG A 382 -15.16 -8.01 13.09
C ARG A 382 -16.50 -7.31 13.27
N SER A 383 -16.62 -6.05 12.88
CA SER A 383 -17.86 -5.26 13.04
C SER A 383 -18.97 -5.71 12.08
N ILE A 384 -18.63 -6.41 11.01
CA ILE A 384 -19.58 -6.90 10.00
C ILE A 384 -20.37 -8.11 10.49
N GLN A 385 -19.80 -8.91 11.43
CA GLN A 385 -20.49 -10.09 12.00
C GLN A 385 -21.41 -9.73 13.17
N SER A 386 -21.15 -8.63 13.88
CA SER A 386 -21.95 -8.24 15.04
C SER A 386 -23.26 -7.52 14.70
N GLY A 387 -23.48 -7.14 13.44
CA GLY A 387 -24.78 -6.56 13.00
C GLY A 387 -25.12 -5.21 13.64
N GLU A 388 -24.11 -4.46 14.15
CA GLU A 388 -24.26 -3.09 14.66
C GLU A 388 -23.92 -2.03 13.63
#